data_927bf1eaa60e77b9be43ec03a904a93c
#
_entry.id   927bf1eaa60e77b9be43ec03a904a93c
#
_cell.length_a   1.000
_cell.length_b   1.000
_cell.length_c   1.000
_cell.angle_alpha   90.00
_cell.angle_beta   90.00
_cell.angle_gamma   90.00
#
_symmetry.space_group_name_H-M   'P 1'
#
loop_
_entity.id
_entity.type
_entity.pdbx_description
1 polymer ?
#
loop_
_entity_poly.entity_id
_entity_poly.type
_entity_poly.pdbx_seq_one_letter_code
_entity_poly.pdbx_strand_id
1 'polypeptide(L)'
;MISSKTSFIALIGNPVSHSFSPIMQNAALQYLGLDLIYIAVPCKDEDLELVLNSFKKINCKGLNITIPHKEKVFNLCSEISPIANKLKAINTLKLNSEKEWSATNTDVEGFIYPLKNLNLAKKKSIVLGSGGAARSVIQGLINLNLSTISVISRNKSSLDKLIKNFDNQIQLHGLLNSDDQAQILIREADLIVNTTPAGMKTTKYENNLMPYGEAFWRSLNSQTIVYDLIYNPAPTTLLKFSAKKGCMTIDGLEMLVAQGIKSLSFWTDGLEVPFHVMKDALKKYL
;
A
#
# COMPACT_ATOMS: atom_id res chain seq x y z
N MET A 1 20.49 -8.50 20.35
CA MET A 1 20.38 -7.80 21.68
C MET A 1 20.49 -6.32 21.41
N ILE A 2 19.62 -5.47 21.97
CA ILE A 2 19.71 -4.00 21.77
C ILE A 2 20.84 -3.45 22.62
N SER A 3 21.69 -2.61 22.02
CA SER A 3 22.84 -1.97 22.66
C SER A 3 22.91 -0.48 22.30
N SER A 4 23.91 0.22 22.85
CA SER A 4 24.18 1.62 22.47
C SER A 4 24.64 1.83 21.02
N LYS A 5 24.95 0.75 20.31
CA LYS A 5 25.35 0.77 18.89
C LYS A 5 24.20 0.46 17.93
N THR A 6 23.07 -0.05 18.47
CA THR A 6 21.92 -0.44 17.66
C THR A 6 21.36 0.76 16.91
N SER A 7 21.25 0.63 15.60
CA SER A 7 20.59 1.60 14.72
C SER A 7 19.09 1.28 14.58
N PHE A 8 18.31 2.17 14.00
CA PHE A 8 16.89 1.92 13.81
C PHE A 8 16.38 2.28 12.41
N ILE A 9 15.28 1.66 12.06
CA ILE A 9 14.42 1.99 10.92
C ILE A 9 13.05 2.34 11.47
N ALA A 10 12.32 3.27 10.86
CA ALA A 10 11.02 3.67 11.36
C ALA A 10 9.92 3.65 10.29
N LEU A 11 8.68 3.37 10.74
CA LEU A 11 7.46 3.62 9.98
C LEU A 11 6.91 5.00 10.39
N ILE A 12 6.74 5.89 9.43
CA ILE A 12 6.19 7.24 9.60
C ILE A 12 4.81 7.32 8.96
N GLY A 13 3.83 7.79 9.73
CA GLY A 13 2.45 7.98 9.27
C GLY A 13 1.51 8.38 10.41
N ASN A 14 0.21 8.55 10.10
CA ASN A 14 -0.78 8.88 11.11
C ASN A 14 -2.20 8.41 10.71
N PRO A 15 -2.76 7.40 11.41
CA PRO A 15 -2.19 6.62 12.52
C PRO A 15 -1.25 5.50 12.06
N VAL A 16 -0.33 5.04 12.94
CA VAL A 16 0.56 3.90 12.73
C VAL A 16 0.51 2.85 13.86
N SER A 17 -0.25 3.10 14.91
CA SER A 17 -0.35 2.23 16.11
C SER A 17 -0.85 0.82 15.84
N HIS A 18 -1.58 0.62 14.74
CA HIS A 18 -2.15 -0.67 14.35
C HIS A 18 -1.34 -1.39 13.27
N SER A 19 -0.16 -0.85 12.91
CA SER A 19 0.66 -1.44 11.85
C SER A 19 1.36 -2.73 12.32
N PHE A 20 1.30 -3.75 11.48
CA PHE A 20 2.05 -4.99 11.68
C PHE A 20 3.50 -4.92 11.17
N SER A 21 3.89 -3.82 10.52
CA SER A 21 5.26 -3.65 9.99
C SER A 21 6.35 -3.84 11.05
N PRO A 22 6.24 -3.31 12.30
CA PRO A 22 7.25 -3.54 13.32
C PRO A 22 7.46 -5.03 13.65
N ILE A 23 6.39 -5.81 13.67
CA ILE A 23 6.45 -7.23 14.00
C ILE A 23 7.24 -7.98 12.94
N MET A 24 6.82 -7.86 11.67
CA MET A 24 7.44 -8.60 10.57
C MET A 24 8.86 -8.13 10.26
N GLN A 25 9.12 -6.83 10.35
CA GLN A 25 10.46 -6.29 10.07
C GLN A 25 11.46 -6.68 11.15
N ASN A 26 11.09 -6.61 12.44
CA ASN A 26 11.98 -7.05 13.50
C ASN A 26 12.27 -8.55 13.43
N ALA A 27 11.32 -9.39 13.03
CA ALA A 27 11.57 -10.81 12.77
C ALA A 27 12.59 -11.02 11.65
N ALA A 28 12.51 -10.26 10.58
CA ALA A 28 13.46 -10.30 9.49
C ALA A 28 14.86 -9.79 9.89
N LEU A 29 14.92 -8.68 10.61
CA LEU A 29 16.20 -8.14 11.14
C LEU A 29 16.89 -9.14 12.06
N GLN A 30 16.13 -9.79 12.93
CA GLN A 30 16.65 -10.86 13.79
C GLN A 30 17.12 -12.09 13.00
N TYR A 31 16.34 -12.53 12.01
CA TYR A 31 16.72 -13.64 11.12
C TYR A 31 18.05 -13.38 10.41
N LEU A 32 18.27 -12.14 9.96
CA LEU A 32 19.50 -11.72 9.27
C LEU A 32 20.65 -11.38 10.23
N GLY A 33 20.44 -11.43 11.55
CA GLY A 33 21.47 -11.09 12.55
C GLY A 33 21.90 -9.61 12.53
N LEU A 34 21.05 -8.71 12.04
CA LEU A 34 21.38 -7.29 11.92
C LEU A 34 21.19 -6.56 13.25
N ASP A 35 22.14 -5.69 13.62
CA ASP A 35 22.03 -4.80 14.80
C ASP A 35 21.16 -3.57 14.48
N LEU A 36 19.90 -3.85 14.13
CA LEU A 36 18.87 -2.90 13.74
C LEU A 36 17.56 -3.22 14.47
N ILE A 37 16.78 -2.19 14.76
CA ILE A 37 15.40 -2.32 15.22
C ILE A 37 14.45 -1.55 14.30
N TYR A 38 13.22 -2.00 14.21
CA TYR A 38 12.16 -1.33 13.48
C TYR A 38 11.07 -0.86 14.43
N ILE A 39 10.73 0.44 14.37
CA ILE A 39 9.74 1.07 15.25
C ILE A 39 8.67 1.79 14.43
N ALA A 40 7.50 2.02 15.02
CA ALA A 40 6.45 2.88 14.46
C ALA A 40 6.46 4.22 15.16
N VAL A 41 6.50 5.31 14.39
CA VAL A 41 6.56 6.69 14.88
C VAL A 41 5.38 7.46 14.28
N PRO A 42 4.34 7.76 15.08
CA PRO A 42 3.25 8.60 14.60
C PRO A 42 3.77 10.02 14.32
N CYS A 43 3.40 10.55 13.16
CA CYS A 43 3.85 11.87 12.73
C CYS A 43 2.68 12.60 12.06
N LYS A 44 2.38 13.80 12.51
CA LYS A 44 1.40 14.67 11.88
C LYS A 44 1.98 15.35 10.64
N ASP A 45 1.09 15.89 9.82
CA ASP A 45 1.47 16.56 8.57
C ASP A 45 2.40 17.76 8.78
N GLU A 46 2.13 18.54 9.80
CA GLU A 46 2.91 19.73 10.17
C GLU A 46 4.32 19.40 10.65
N ASP A 47 4.55 18.19 11.18
CA ASP A 47 5.83 17.77 11.78
C ASP A 47 6.71 16.99 10.80
N LEU A 48 6.21 16.63 9.62
CA LEU A 48 6.87 15.67 8.70
C LEU A 48 8.30 16.09 8.33
N GLU A 49 8.48 17.33 7.90
CA GLU A 49 9.79 17.84 7.48
C GLU A 49 10.78 17.90 8.64
N LEU A 50 10.32 18.36 9.82
CA LEU A 50 11.13 18.41 11.03
C LEU A 50 11.59 17.01 11.45
N VAL A 51 10.68 16.03 11.44
CA VAL A 51 10.99 14.63 11.80
C VAL A 51 12.00 14.04 10.83
N LEU A 52 11.80 14.20 9.50
CA LEU A 52 12.72 13.69 8.50
C LEU A 52 14.11 14.30 8.62
N ASN A 53 14.21 15.62 8.86
CA ASN A 53 15.48 16.30 9.06
C ASN A 53 16.18 15.89 10.37
N SER A 54 15.41 15.64 11.42
CA SER A 54 15.95 15.15 12.69
C SER A 54 16.52 13.73 12.54
N PHE A 55 15.84 12.87 11.80
CA PHE A 55 16.26 11.48 11.58
C PHE A 55 17.55 11.35 10.76
N LYS A 56 17.86 12.32 9.90
CA LYS A 56 19.18 12.40 9.23
C LYS A 56 20.34 12.58 10.22
N LYS A 57 20.08 13.18 11.39
CA LYS A 57 21.11 13.55 12.38
C LYS A 57 21.30 12.51 13.48
N ILE A 58 20.41 11.55 13.58
CA ILE A 58 20.48 10.47 14.56
C ILE A 58 20.70 9.12 13.87
N ASN A 59 20.79 8.04 14.60
CA ASN A 59 21.18 6.72 14.06
C ASN A 59 20.02 6.00 13.31
N CYS A 60 19.24 6.73 12.50
CA CYS A 60 18.23 6.22 11.61
C CYS A 60 18.86 5.74 10.30
N LYS A 61 18.54 4.53 9.85
CA LYS A 61 19.06 3.96 8.59
C LYS A 61 18.08 4.03 7.44
N GLY A 62 16.79 4.13 7.74
CA GLY A 62 15.76 4.20 6.71
C GLY A 62 14.36 4.37 7.29
N LEU A 63 13.41 4.62 6.40
CA LEU A 63 12.02 4.84 6.78
C LEU A 63 11.08 4.10 5.83
N ASN A 64 9.98 3.57 6.36
CA ASN A 64 8.76 3.42 5.59
C ASN A 64 7.87 4.64 5.80
N ILE A 65 7.20 5.04 4.74
CA ILE A 65 6.24 6.14 4.74
C ILE A 65 4.86 5.58 4.40
N THR A 66 3.86 5.91 5.23
CA THR A 66 2.47 5.52 4.99
C THR A 66 1.53 6.74 5.00
N ILE A 67 0.23 6.49 5.01
CA ILE A 67 -0.80 7.54 5.02
C ILE A 67 -0.56 8.51 6.20
N PRO A 68 -0.65 9.84 5.97
CA PRO A 68 -1.02 10.53 4.71
C PRO A 68 0.18 11.03 3.90
N HIS A 69 1.41 10.62 4.19
CA HIS A 69 2.65 11.31 3.80
C HIS A 69 3.27 10.86 2.46
N LYS A 70 2.81 9.77 1.83
CA LYS A 70 3.45 9.17 0.64
C LYS A 70 3.67 10.13 -0.54
N GLU A 71 2.78 11.10 -0.73
CA GLU A 71 2.90 12.12 -1.77
C GLU A 71 3.72 13.34 -1.29
N LYS A 72 3.57 13.71 0.00
CA LYS A 72 4.21 14.90 0.57
C LYS A 72 5.73 14.77 0.69
N VAL A 73 6.19 13.58 1.03
CA VAL A 73 7.63 13.30 1.23
C VAL A 73 8.44 13.42 -0.07
N PHE A 74 7.77 13.45 -1.22
CA PHE A 74 8.41 13.49 -2.54
C PHE A 74 9.39 14.66 -2.69
N ASN A 75 9.00 15.84 -2.21
CA ASN A 75 9.83 17.06 -2.31
C ASN A 75 10.94 17.15 -1.24
N LEU A 76 11.01 16.17 -0.32
CA LEU A 76 11.97 16.14 0.79
C LEU A 76 13.12 15.15 0.53
N CYS A 77 13.16 14.54 -0.65
CA CYS A 77 14.14 13.55 -1.06
C CYS A 77 15.09 14.12 -2.12
N SER A 78 16.37 13.79 -2.03
CA SER A 78 17.40 14.20 -2.99
C SER A 78 17.48 13.27 -4.20
N GLU A 79 17.26 11.97 -3.97
CA GLU A 79 17.29 10.94 -5.01
C GLU A 79 15.95 10.19 -5.02
N ILE A 80 15.35 10.07 -6.19
CA ILE A 80 14.06 9.42 -6.34
C ILE A 80 14.15 8.37 -7.44
N SER A 81 13.86 7.12 -7.09
CA SER A 81 13.86 6.03 -8.07
C SER A 81 12.86 6.28 -9.22
N PRO A 82 13.10 5.72 -10.41
CA PRO A 82 12.20 5.88 -11.56
C PRO A 82 10.74 5.52 -11.23
N ILE A 83 10.53 4.45 -10.47
CA ILE A 83 9.17 4.02 -10.09
C ILE A 83 8.50 5.04 -9.15
N ALA A 84 9.17 5.51 -8.11
CA ALA A 84 8.63 6.50 -7.20
C ALA A 84 8.37 7.84 -7.90
N ASN A 85 9.26 8.24 -8.82
CA ASN A 85 9.07 9.44 -9.64
C ASN A 85 7.85 9.33 -10.57
N LYS A 86 7.65 8.17 -11.20
CA LYS A 86 6.51 7.89 -12.04
C LYS A 86 5.18 7.96 -11.28
N LEU A 87 5.15 7.40 -10.07
CA LEU A 87 3.96 7.36 -9.22
C LEU A 87 3.68 8.69 -8.50
N LYS A 88 4.69 9.56 -8.33
CA LYS A 88 4.64 10.71 -7.42
C LYS A 88 4.23 10.30 -5.99
N ALA A 89 4.64 9.11 -5.58
CA ALA A 89 4.36 8.54 -4.27
C ALA A 89 5.55 7.67 -3.79
N ILE A 90 5.96 7.87 -2.55
CA ILE A 90 7.10 7.21 -1.91
C ILE A 90 6.61 6.46 -0.69
N ASN A 91 7.06 5.21 -0.50
CA ASN A 91 6.81 4.45 0.72
C ASN A 91 8.07 3.99 1.44
N THR A 92 9.27 4.18 0.85
CA THR A 92 10.54 3.69 1.43
C THR A 92 11.64 4.71 1.18
N LEU A 93 12.35 5.08 2.25
CA LEU A 93 13.49 5.98 2.26
C LEU A 93 14.72 5.30 2.88
N LYS A 94 15.89 5.63 2.36
CA LYS A 94 17.21 5.23 2.92
C LYS A 94 18.12 6.44 2.92
N LEU A 95 18.97 6.60 3.95
CA LEU A 95 20.04 7.59 3.91
C LEU A 95 21.15 7.12 2.96
N ASN A 96 21.52 7.98 2.02
CA ASN A 96 22.66 7.79 1.15
C ASN A 96 23.99 8.20 1.83
N SER A 97 25.11 8.12 1.12
CA SER A 97 26.43 8.50 1.63
C SER A 97 26.55 9.98 2.05
N GLU A 98 25.73 10.83 1.46
CA GLU A 98 25.69 12.28 1.74
C GLU A 98 24.75 12.63 2.90
N LYS A 99 24.16 11.61 3.57
CA LYS A 99 23.14 11.73 4.61
C LYS A 99 21.86 12.43 4.14
N GLU A 100 21.55 12.27 2.87
CA GLU A 100 20.30 12.71 2.26
C GLU A 100 19.37 11.52 1.99
N TRP A 101 18.06 11.78 1.83
CA TRP A 101 17.09 10.72 1.60
C TRP A 101 17.06 10.28 0.14
N SER A 102 17.45 9.03 -0.13
CA SER A 102 17.14 8.30 -1.35
C SER A 102 15.81 7.57 -1.19
N ALA A 103 14.95 7.63 -2.20
CA ALA A 103 13.55 7.23 -2.10
C ALA A 103 13.13 6.23 -3.18
N THR A 104 12.26 5.30 -2.79
CA THR A 104 11.62 4.36 -3.72
C THR A 104 10.17 4.06 -3.34
N ASN A 105 9.50 3.26 -4.18
CA ASN A 105 8.18 2.73 -3.91
C ASN A 105 8.17 1.22 -4.11
N THR A 106 7.91 0.48 -3.03
CA THR A 106 7.86 -0.99 -3.00
C THR A 106 6.42 -1.54 -3.05
N ASP A 107 5.40 -0.66 -3.00
CA ASP A 107 4.00 -1.08 -2.99
C ASP A 107 3.57 -1.73 -4.31
N VAL A 108 4.16 -1.33 -5.46
CA VAL A 108 3.85 -1.92 -6.78
C VAL A 108 4.15 -3.40 -6.81
N GLU A 109 5.35 -3.77 -6.39
CA GLU A 109 5.78 -5.18 -6.34
C GLU A 109 5.00 -5.94 -5.27
N GLY A 110 4.74 -5.29 -4.12
CA GLY A 110 3.90 -5.85 -3.07
C GLY A 110 2.50 -6.19 -3.57
N PHE A 111 1.85 -5.26 -4.29
CA PHE A 111 0.52 -5.45 -4.87
C PHE A 111 0.47 -6.60 -5.88
N ILE A 112 1.47 -6.70 -6.75
CA ILE A 112 1.54 -7.75 -7.78
C ILE A 112 1.72 -9.13 -7.16
N TYR A 113 2.40 -9.25 -6.03
CA TYR A 113 2.82 -10.52 -5.45
C TYR A 113 1.69 -11.57 -5.32
N PRO A 114 0.54 -11.30 -4.69
CA PRO A 114 -0.54 -12.28 -4.58
C PRO A 114 -1.28 -12.54 -5.90
N LEU A 115 -1.07 -11.70 -6.92
CA LEU A 115 -1.72 -11.79 -8.22
C LEU A 115 -0.87 -12.51 -9.28
N LYS A 116 0.40 -12.77 -9.02
CA LYS A 116 1.39 -13.22 -10.02
C LYS A 116 1.04 -14.55 -10.72
N ASN A 117 0.27 -15.41 -10.05
CA ASN A 117 -0.15 -16.71 -10.57
C ASN A 117 -1.54 -16.68 -11.22
N LEU A 118 -2.20 -15.52 -11.27
CA LEU A 118 -3.51 -15.34 -11.87
C LEU A 118 -3.37 -14.83 -13.30
N ASN A 119 -4.18 -15.37 -14.21
CA ASN A 119 -4.23 -14.87 -15.59
C ASN A 119 -5.13 -13.63 -15.65
N LEU A 120 -4.53 -12.45 -15.50
CA LEU A 120 -5.20 -11.16 -15.50
C LEU A 120 -5.00 -10.35 -16.79
N ALA A 121 -4.22 -10.86 -17.74
CA ALA A 121 -3.99 -10.18 -19.01
C ALA A 121 -5.32 -9.93 -19.75
N LYS A 122 -5.50 -8.71 -20.25
CA LYS A 122 -6.71 -8.24 -20.96
C LYS A 122 -8.00 -8.24 -20.12
N LYS A 123 -7.92 -8.42 -18.80
CA LYS A 123 -9.05 -8.33 -17.87
C LYS A 123 -9.42 -6.88 -17.55
N LYS A 124 -10.68 -6.66 -17.12
CA LYS A 124 -11.21 -5.36 -16.69
C LYS A 124 -11.03 -5.20 -15.18
N SER A 125 -10.53 -4.07 -14.74
CA SER A 125 -10.35 -3.81 -13.30
C SER A 125 -10.99 -2.51 -12.84
N ILE A 126 -11.35 -2.50 -11.55
CA ILE A 126 -11.78 -1.32 -10.81
C ILE A 126 -10.84 -1.09 -9.64
N VAL A 127 -10.39 0.15 -9.47
CA VAL A 127 -9.66 0.62 -8.30
C VAL A 127 -10.58 1.55 -7.50
N LEU A 128 -10.84 1.22 -6.24
CA LEU A 128 -11.62 2.05 -5.33
C LEU A 128 -10.68 2.94 -4.53
N GLY A 129 -10.86 4.26 -4.66
CA GLY A 129 -10.00 5.27 -4.04
C GLY A 129 -9.02 5.92 -5.01
N SER A 130 -8.50 7.10 -4.64
CA SER A 130 -7.62 7.94 -5.46
C SER A 130 -6.40 8.48 -4.70
N GLY A 131 -5.99 7.81 -3.62
CA GLY A 131 -4.82 8.16 -2.81
C GLY A 131 -3.51 7.53 -3.27
N GLY A 132 -2.46 7.64 -2.45
CA GLY A 132 -1.13 7.10 -2.75
C GLY A 132 -1.09 5.60 -3.04
N ALA A 133 -1.91 4.78 -2.34
CA ALA A 133 -2.01 3.34 -2.61
C ALA A 133 -2.61 3.06 -4.00
N ALA A 134 -3.62 3.82 -4.43
CA ALA A 134 -4.23 3.67 -5.76
C ALA A 134 -3.21 3.86 -6.88
N ARG A 135 -2.24 4.76 -6.72
CA ARG A 135 -1.16 4.98 -7.70
C ARG A 135 -0.32 3.71 -7.91
N SER A 136 0.08 3.07 -6.83
CA SER A 136 0.86 1.83 -6.88
C SER A 136 0.05 0.66 -7.46
N VAL A 137 -1.23 0.57 -7.11
CA VAL A 137 -2.16 -0.43 -7.65
C VAL A 137 -2.34 -0.25 -9.15
N ILE A 138 -2.64 0.97 -9.63
CA ILE A 138 -2.79 1.24 -11.07
C ILE A 138 -1.53 0.84 -11.83
N GLN A 139 -0.34 1.22 -11.33
CA GLN A 139 0.91 0.82 -11.97
C GLN A 139 1.08 -0.71 -11.99
N GLY A 140 0.72 -1.39 -10.91
CA GLY A 140 0.74 -2.86 -10.86
C GLY A 140 -0.21 -3.49 -11.89
N LEU A 141 -1.41 -2.94 -12.05
CA LEU A 141 -2.39 -3.39 -13.04
C LEU A 141 -1.89 -3.16 -14.48
N ILE A 142 -1.21 -2.04 -14.75
CA ILE A 142 -0.54 -1.79 -16.03
C ILE A 142 0.53 -2.85 -16.28
N ASN A 143 1.36 -3.14 -15.29
CA ASN A 143 2.43 -4.15 -15.40
C ASN A 143 1.87 -5.58 -15.63
N LEU A 144 0.65 -5.86 -15.14
CA LEU A 144 -0.08 -7.11 -15.37
C LEU A 144 -0.86 -7.14 -16.70
N ASN A 145 -0.73 -6.09 -17.55
CA ASN A 145 -1.37 -5.97 -18.86
C ASN A 145 -2.89 -6.07 -18.84
N LEU A 146 -3.56 -5.48 -17.86
CA LEU A 146 -5.02 -5.37 -17.86
C LEU A 146 -5.49 -4.47 -19.02
N SER A 147 -6.66 -4.79 -19.60
CA SER A 147 -7.20 -4.06 -20.77
C SER A 147 -7.84 -2.73 -20.39
N THR A 148 -8.49 -2.67 -19.23
CA THR A 148 -9.24 -1.52 -18.78
C THR A 148 -9.05 -1.32 -17.29
N ILE A 149 -8.74 -0.09 -16.89
CA ILE A 149 -8.63 0.29 -15.48
C ILE A 149 -9.59 1.45 -15.23
N SER A 150 -10.63 1.18 -14.44
CA SER A 150 -11.57 2.20 -13.97
C SER A 150 -11.24 2.59 -12.53
N VAL A 151 -11.33 3.88 -12.21
CA VAL A 151 -11.08 4.39 -10.86
C VAL A 151 -12.36 5.00 -10.33
N ILE A 152 -12.83 4.53 -9.18
CA ILE A 152 -14.02 5.07 -8.52
C ILE A 152 -13.61 5.75 -7.22
N SER A 153 -13.99 7.02 -7.06
CA SER A 153 -13.62 7.84 -5.90
C SER A 153 -14.80 8.69 -5.41
N ARG A 154 -14.74 9.15 -4.16
CA ARG A 154 -15.68 10.13 -3.60
C ARG A 154 -15.28 11.57 -3.91
N ASN A 155 -13.99 11.80 -4.15
CA ASN A 155 -13.42 13.14 -4.28
C ASN A 155 -12.96 13.38 -5.73
N LYS A 156 -13.68 14.27 -6.42
CA LYS A 156 -13.40 14.64 -7.82
C LYS A 156 -12.00 15.18 -8.01
N SER A 157 -11.55 16.11 -7.15
CA SER A 157 -10.24 16.74 -7.29
C SER A 157 -9.08 15.75 -7.18
N SER A 158 -9.14 14.80 -6.22
CA SER A 158 -8.11 13.77 -6.08
C SER A 158 -8.17 12.74 -7.22
N LEU A 159 -9.37 12.46 -7.74
CA LEU A 159 -9.55 11.60 -8.91
C LEU A 159 -8.91 12.21 -10.15
N ASP A 160 -9.18 13.48 -10.44
CA ASP A 160 -8.63 14.19 -11.60
C ASP A 160 -7.08 14.27 -11.54
N LYS A 161 -6.53 14.54 -10.34
CA LYS A 161 -5.07 14.51 -10.13
C LYS A 161 -4.47 13.13 -10.39
N LEU A 162 -5.16 12.07 -9.94
CA LEU A 162 -4.72 10.70 -10.16
C LEU A 162 -4.71 10.37 -11.65
N ILE A 163 -5.81 10.64 -12.37
CA ILE A 163 -5.94 10.39 -13.81
C ILE A 163 -4.83 11.11 -14.57
N LYS A 164 -4.67 12.41 -14.33
CA LYS A 164 -3.61 13.23 -14.97
C LYS A 164 -2.21 12.64 -14.77
N ASN A 165 -1.94 11.98 -13.65
CA ASN A 165 -0.63 11.35 -13.40
C ASN A 165 -0.33 10.18 -14.36
N PHE A 166 -1.36 9.58 -14.96
CA PHE A 166 -1.25 8.41 -15.84
C PHE A 166 -1.61 8.69 -17.30
N ASP A 167 -2.05 9.90 -17.68
CA ASP A 167 -2.51 10.25 -19.03
C ASP A 167 -1.55 9.84 -20.15
N ASN A 168 -0.24 9.92 -19.90
CA ASN A 168 0.80 9.54 -20.87
C ASN A 168 1.08 8.03 -20.94
N GLN A 169 0.37 7.21 -20.15
CA GLN A 169 0.67 5.77 -20.03
C GLN A 169 -0.51 4.90 -20.42
N ILE A 170 -1.70 5.25 -19.99
CA ILE A 170 -2.94 4.52 -20.20
C ILE A 170 -4.13 5.46 -20.02
N GLN A 171 -5.19 5.25 -20.79
CA GLN A 171 -6.45 5.92 -20.54
C GLN A 171 -7.16 5.29 -19.34
N LEU A 172 -7.28 6.05 -18.27
CA LEU A 172 -8.05 5.67 -17.09
C LEU A 172 -9.50 6.18 -17.19
N HIS A 173 -10.46 5.36 -16.78
CA HIS A 173 -11.86 5.76 -16.68
C HIS A 173 -12.18 6.17 -15.24
N GLY A 174 -12.31 7.48 -15.00
CA GLY A 174 -12.61 8.01 -13.66
C GLY A 174 -14.10 8.27 -13.46
N LEU A 175 -14.66 7.76 -12.36
CA LEU A 175 -16.06 7.97 -11.96
C LEU A 175 -16.15 8.37 -10.49
N LEU A 176 -17.20 9.11 -10.17
CA LEU A 176 -17.60 9.27 -8.78
C LEU A 176 -18.43 8.05 -8.34
N ASN A 177 -18.36 7.72 -7.06
CA ASN A 177 -19.14 6.59 -6.51
C ASN A 177 -20.66 6.81 -6.57
N SER A 178 -21.11 8.04 -6.80
CA SER A 178 -22.53 8.41 -7.03
C SER A 178 -22.99 8.23 -8.48
N ASP A 179 -22.08 7.97 -9.42
CA ASP A 179 -22.43 7.84 -10.84
C ASP A 179 -23.12 6.49 -11.09
N ASP A 180 -24.23 6.51 -11.80
CA ASP A 180 -25.00 5.28 -12.11
C ASP A 180 -24.19 4.24 -12.89
N GLN A 181 -23.24 4.68 -13.70
CA GLN A 181 -22.31 3.81 -14.43
C GLN A 181 -21.44 2.95 -13.50
N ALA A 182 -21.22 3.36 -12.24
CA ALA A 182 -20.44 2.59 -11.28
C ALA A 182 -21.00 1.18 -11.07
N GLN A 183 -22.34 1.03 -11.04
CA GLN A 183 -23.00 -0.27 -10.88
C GLN A 183 -22.79 -1.20 -12.10
N ILE A 184 -22.73 -0.62 -13.29
CA ILE A 184 -22.46 -1.38 -14.54
C ILE A 184 -21.03 -1.91 -14.50
N LEU A 185 -20.08 -1.04 -14.14
CA LEU A 185 -18.66 -1.43 -14.06
C LEU A 185 -18.43 -2.53 -13.02
N ILE A 186 -19.06 -2.44 -11.83
CA ILE A 186 -18.95 -3.47 -10.78
C ILE A 186 -19.41 -4.84 -11.29
N ARG A 187 -20.52 -4.88 -12.06
CA ARG A 187 -21.05 -6.12 -12.63
C ARG A 187 -20.10 -6.74 -13.66
N GLU A 188 -19.37 -5.90 -14.41
CA GLU A 188 -18.51 -6.31 -15.52
C GLU A 188 -17.05 -6.50 -15.14
N ALA A 189 -16.65 -6.14 -13.92
CA ALA A 189 -15.26 -6.21 -13.49
C ALA A 189 -14.80 -7.66 -13.26
N ASP A 190 -13.63 -7.98 -13.77
CA ASP A 190 -12.92 -9.21 -13.43
C ASP A 190 -12.14 -9.09 -12.11
N LEU A 191 -11.63 -7.90 -11.81
CA LEU A 191 -10.89 -7.59 -10.59
C LEU A 191 -11.35 -6.25 -9.99
N ILE A 192 -11.68 -6.25 -8.71
CA ILE A 192 -11.94 -5.03 -7.95
C ILE A 192 -10.93 -4.92 -6.80
N VAL A 193 -10.24 -3.79 -6.72
CA VAL A 193 -9.22 -3.54 -5.69
C VAL A 193 -9.67 -2.40 -4.78
N ASN A 194 -9.83 -2.68 -3.49
CA ASN A 194 -10.07 -1.64 -2.49
C ASN A 194 -8.74 -1.04 -2.01
N THR A 195 -8.52 0.23 -2.33
CA THR A 195 -7.38 1.02 -1.84
C THR A 195 -7.79 2.06 -0.80
N THR A 196 -9.07 2.07 -0.40
CA THR A 196 -9.60 2.97 0.61
C THR A 196 -9.37 2.42 2.02
N PRO A 197 -9.37 3.25 3.05
CA PRO A 197 -9.27 2.78 4.44
C PRO A 197 -10.61 2.26 5.01
N ALA A 198 -11.68 2.18 4.22
CA ALA A 198 -12.98 1.68 4.67
C ALA A 198 -12.89 0.18 5.02
N GLY A 199 -13.20 -0.14 6.26
CA GLY A 199 -13.09 -1.50 6.82
C GLY A 199 -11.85 -1.72 7.69
N MET A 200 -10.93 -0.75 7.79
CA MET A 200 -9.79 -0.83 8.73
C MET A 200 -10.27 -0.76 10.20
N LYS A 201 -9.66 -1.58 11.05
CA LYS A 201 -9.88 -1.54 12.50
C LYS A 201 -9.14 -0.35 13.12
N THR A 202 -9.69 0.84 12.98
CA THR A 202 -9.18 2.08 13.60
C THR A 202 -10.35 2.94 14.04
N THR A 203 -10.19 3.72 15.11
CA THR A 203 -11.23 4.64 15.64
C THR A 203 -11.76 5.60 14.59
N LYS A 204 -10.91 6.01 13.64
CA LYS A 204 -11.29 6.91 12.55
C LYS A 204 -12.27 6.30 11.54
N TYR A 205 -12.32 4.98 11.41
CA TYR A 205 -13.10 4.27 10.37
C TYR A 205 -14.09 3.24 10.93
N GLU A 206 -14.33 3.23 12.25
CA GLU A 206 -15.22 2.26 12.92
C GLU A 206 -16.61 2.13 12.31
N ASN A 207 -17.18 3.24 11.83
CA ASN A 207 -18.52 3.29 11.21
C ASN A 207 -18.50 3.12 9.68
N ASN A 208 -17.32 2.93 9.07
CA ASN A 208 -17.18 2.79 7.61
C ASN A 208 -16.65 1.40 7.27
N LEU A 209 -17.50 0.39 7.42
CA LEU A 209 -17.11 -1.02 7.31
C LEU A 209 -16.93 -1.51 5.87
N MET A 210 -17.53 -0.82 4.88
CA MET A 210 -17.40 -1.16 3.46
C MET A 210 -17.22 0.09 2.62
N PRO A 211 -16.38 0.05 1.57
CA PRO A 211 -16.27 1.17 0.63
C PRO A 211 -17.64 1.48 0.02
N TYR A 212 -18.08 2.74 0.14
CA TYR A 212 -19.31 3.28 -0.43
C TYR A 212 -20.62 2.65 0.07
N GLY A 213 -20.57 1.80 1.12
CA GLY A 213 -21.73 1.13 1.71
C GLY A 213 -22.18 -0.11 0.94
N GLU A 214 -23.01 -0.96 1.58
CA GLU A 214 -23.41 -2.26 1.04
C GLU A 214 -24.21 -2.16 -0.27
N ALA A 215 -25.04 -1.13 -0.40
CA ALA A 215 -25.86 -0.93 -1.60
C ALA A 215 -25.00 -0.78 -2.88
N PHE A 216 -23.81 -0.23 -2.77
CA PHE A 216 -22.86 -0.09 -3.88
C PHE A 216 -22.43 -1.44 -4.48
N TRP A 217 -22.46 -2.52 -3.68
CA TRP A 217 -21.98 -3.85 -4.05
C TRP A 217 -23.08 -4.81 -4.55
N ARG A 218 -24.31 -4.32 -4.74
CA ARG A 218 -25.45 -5.18 -5.13
C ARG A 218 -25.20 -5.91 -6.46
N SER A 219 -24.57 -5.24 -7.41
CA SER A 219 -24.28 -5.77 -8.76
C SER A 219 -23.01 -6.63 -8.84
N LEU A 220 -22.34 -6.91 -7.71
CA LEU A 220 -21.10 -7.71 -7.69
C LEU A 220 -21.35 -9.10 -8.28
N ASN A 221 -20.55 -9.47 -9.29
CA ASN A 221 -20.60 -10.74 -9.97
C ASN A 221 -19.74 -11.78 -9.22
N SER A 222 -20.21 -13.02 -9.11
CA SER A 222 -19.50 -14.12 -8.46
C SER A 222 -18.17 -14.50 -9.12
N GLN A 223 -17.97 -14.15 -10.39
CA GLN A 223 -16.71 -14.40 -11.10
C GLN A 223 -15.64 -13.34 -10.84
N THR A 224 -16.00 -12.25 -10.16
CA THR A 224 -15.08 -11.16 -9.84
C THR A 224 -14.09 -11.59 -8.76
N ILE A 225 -12.82 -11.21 -8.93
CA ILE A 225 -11.82 -11.28 -7.87
C ILE A 225 -11.92 -9.98 -7.07
N VAL A 226 -12.10 -10.07 -5.75
CA VAL A 226 -12.13 -8.89 -4.86
C VAL A 226 -10.87 -8.88 -4.00
N TYR A 227 -10.03 -7.88 -4.22
CA TYR A 227 -8.79 -7.67 -3.49
C TYR A 227 -8.93 -6.45 -2.57
N ASP A 228 -8.86 -6.67 -1.27
CA ASP A 228 -8.85 -5.61 -0.27
C ASP A 228 -7.44 -5.42 0.27
N LEU A 229 -6.84 -4.23 0.12
CA LEU A 229 -5.49 -3.97 0.64
C LEU A 229 -5.41 -3.95 2.17
N ILE A 230 -6.56 -4.02 2.84
CA ILE A 230 -6.64 -4.09 4.30
C ILE A 230 -6.26 -5.51 4.75
N TYR A 231 -5.38 -5.59 5.74
CA TYR A 231 -4.92 -6.82 6.36
C TYR A 231 -5.39 -6.97 7.82
N ASN A 232 -6.00 -5.94 8.40
CA ASN A 232 -6.56 -5.96 9.75
C ASN A 232 -7.82 -5.08 9.82
N PRO A 233 -9.00 -5.67 10.06
CA PRO A 233 -9.27 -7.10 10.32
C PRO A 233 -9.10 -7.97 9.07
N ALA A 234 -8.86 -9.27 9.26
CA ALA A 234 -8.84 -10.28 8.20
C ALA A 234 -9.80 -11.43 8.56
N PRO A 235 -10.81 -11.71 7.71
CA PRO A 235 -11.24 -10.95 6.56
C PRO A 235 -12.03 -9.67 6.94
N THR A 236 -11.95 -8.65 6.08
CA THR A 236 -12.76 -7.43 6.20
C THR A 236 -14.26 -7.69 5.93
N THR A 237 -15.11 -6.73 6.27
CA THR A 237 -16.56 -6.82 5.92
C THR A 237 -16.77 -6.95 4.42
N LEU A 238 -15.99 -6.24 3.60
CA LEU A 238 -16.02 -6.36 2.15
C LEU A 238 -15.70 -7.79 1.69
N LEU A 239 -14.61 -8.37 2.19
CA LEU A 239 -14.21 -9.73 1.78
C LEU A 239 -15.22 -10.79 2.25
N LYS A 240 -15.78 -10.64 3.47
CA LYS A 240 -16.87 -11.53 3.94
C LYS A 240 -18.10 -11.45 3.05
N PHE A 241 -18.50 -10.24 2.65
CA PHE A 241 -19.63 -10.03 1.74
C PHE A 241 -19.36 -10.66 0.36
N SER A 242 -18.17 -10.40 -0.20
CA SER A 242 -17.78 -10.92 -1.52
C SER A 242 -17.68 -12.45 -1.55
N ALA A 243 -17.13 -13.07 -0.51
CA ALA A 243 -17.08 -14.52 -0.38
C ALA A 243 -18.50 -15.16 -0.34
N LYS A 244 -19.45 -14.53 0.37
CA LYS A 244 -20.87 -14.97 0.37
C LYS A 244 -21.52 -14.88 -1.02
N LYS A 245 -21.03 -13.99 -1.88
CA LYS A 245 -21.46 -13.88 -3.29
C LYS A 245 -20.77 -14.89 -4.22
N GLY A 246 -19.83 -15.69 -3.72
CA GLY A 246 -19.06 -16.67 -4.50
C GLY A 246 -17.79 -16.12 -5.14
N CYS A 247 -17.38 -14.88 -4.82
CA CYS A 247 -16.17 -14.28 -5.38
C CYS A 247 -14.90 -14.90 -4.79
N MET A 248 -13.83 -14.96 -5.58
CA MET A 248 -12.48 -15.13 -5.07
C MET A 248 -12.08 -13.87 -4.30
N THR A 249 -11.53 -14.03 -3.10
CA THR A 249 -11.14 -12.91 -2.23
C THR A 249 -9.67 -12.96 -1.89
N ILE A 250 -9.01 -11.79 -1.87
CA ILE A 250 -7.60 -11.62 -1.52
C ILE A 250 -7.53 -10.50 -0.48
N ASP A 251 -6.84 -10.71 0.64
CA ASP A 251 -6.56 -9.68 1.63
C ASP A 251 -5.19 -9.00 1.43
N GLY A 252 -4.91 -7.96 2.22
CA GLY A 252 -3.68 -7.18 2.11
C GLY A 252 -2.43 -7.80 2.74
N LEU A 253 -2.52 -8.99 3.36
CA LEU A 253 -1.41 -9.53 4.15
C LEU A 253 -0.18 -9.86 3.29
N GLU A 254 -0.37 -10.55 2.17
CA GLU A 254 0.77 -10.90 1.30
C GLU A 254 1.39 -9.68 0.63
N MET A 255 0.58 -8.66 0.30
CA MET A 255 1.10 -7.36 -0.15
C MET A 255 1.96 -6.70 0.93
N LEU A 256 1.48 -6.69 2.18
CA LEU A 256 2.22 -6.11 3.32
C LEU A 256 3.59 -6.77 3.48
N VAL A 257 3.64 -8.11 3.42
CA VAL A 257 4.90 -8.86 3.54
C VAL A 257 5.82 -8.60 2.34
N ALA A 258 5.31 -8.72 1.13
CA ALA A 258 6.13 -8.60 -0.09
C ALA A 258 6.75 -7.20 -0.24
N GLN A 259 5.97 -6.10 -0.01
CA GLN A 259 6.52 -4.75 -0.01
C GLN A 259 7.54 -4.55 1.14
N GLY A 260 7.31 -5.21 2.29
CA GLY A 260 8.23 -5.15 3.43
C GLY A 260 9.59 -5.80 3.13
N ILE A 261 9.61 -6.94 2.45
CA ILE A 261 10.84 -7.60 1.95
C ILE A 261 11.61 -6.67 1.01
N LYS A 262 10.90 -6.02 0.07
CA LYS A 262 11.53 -5.08 -0.88
C LYS A 262 12.08 -3.84 -0.18
N SER A 263 11.39 -3.33 0.84
CA SER A 263 11.91 -2.23 1.67
C SER A 263 13.17 -2.66 2.43
N LEU A 264 13.17 -3.86 3.02
CA LEU A 264 14.34 -4.41 3.71
C LEU A 264 15.53 -4.53 2.76
N SER A 265 15.33 -5.13 1.59
CA SER A 265 16.36 -5.25 0.55
C SER A 265 16.93 -3.89 0.13
N PHE A 266 16.08 -2.84 0.01
CA PHE A 266 16.51 -1.47 -0.29
C PHE A 266 17.40 -0.89 0.82
N TRP A 267 17.08 -1.08 2.10
CA TRP A 267 17.87 -0.58 3.23
C TRP A 267 19.21 -1.31 3.40
N THR A 268 19.26 -2.56 3.01
CA THR A 268 20.40 -3.46 3.26
C THR A 268 21.24 -3.75 2.01
N ASP A 269 21.05 -2.97 0.94
CA ASP A 269 21.79 -3.13 -0.33
C ASP A 269 21.66 -4.54 -0.93
N GLY A 270 20.47 -5.11 -0.86
CA GLY A 270 20.14 -6.35 -1.56
C GLY A 270 20.07 -7.60 -0.70
N LEU A 271 20.16 -7.52 0.64
CA LEU A 271 19.92 -8.71 1.46
C LEU A 271 18.46 -9.20 1.28
N GLU A 272 18.31 -10.50 1.15
CA GLU A 272 17.01 -11.14 0.99
C GLU A 272 16.62 -11.89 2.26
N VAL A 273 15.33 -11.87 2.56
CA VAL A 273 14.74 -12.67 3.63
C VAL A 273 13.63 -13.55 3.03
N PRO A 274 13.56 -14.85 3.43
CA PRO A 274 12.48 -15.71 2.96
C PRO A 274 11.10 -15.17 3.37
N PHE A 275 10.14 -15.20 2.44
CA PHE A 275 8.78 -14.66 2.64
C PHE A 275 8.11 -15.18 3.92
N HIS A 276 8.29 -16.46 4.24
CA HIS A 276 7.68 -17.07 5.41
C HIS A 276 8.18 -16.48 6.74
N VAL A 277 9.43 -15.99 6.82
CA VAL A 277 9.97 -15.39 8.06
C VAL A 277 9.11 -14.20 8.50
N MET A 278 8.79 -13.30 7.59
CA MET A 278 7.92 -12.15 7.87
C MET A 278 6.47 -12.57 8.06
N LYS A 279 5.94 -13.47 7.20
CA LYS A 279 4.54 -13.92 7.26
C LYS A 279 4.23 -14.69 8.55
N ASP A 280 5.11 -15.61 8.95
CA ASP A 280 4.91 -16.43 10.15
C ASP A 280 4.98 -15.63 11.44
N ALA A 281 5.78 -14.54 11.47
CA ALA A 281 5.81 -13.62 12.60
C ALA A 281 4.44 -12.96 12.87
N LEU A 282 3.58 -12.85 11.85
CA LEU A 282 2.26 -12.24 11.95
C LEU A 282 1.16 -13.22 12.39
N LYS A 283 1.37 -14.53 12.32
CA LYS A 283 0.34 -15.55 12.63
C LYS A 283 -0.33 -15.39 14.00
N LYS A 284 0.37 -14.81 14.98
CA LYS A 284 -0.17 -14.60 16.33
C LYS A 284 -1.10 -13.41 16.45
N TYR A 285 -1.18 -12.57 15.41
CA TYR A 285 -1.88 -11.29 15.43
C TYR A 285 -3.04 -11.24 14.43
N LEU A 286 -3.20 -12.27 13.63
CA LEU A 286 -4.29 -12.53 12.70
C LEU A 286 -5.34 -13.44 13.30
#